data_8ad3aa8342467633d9b014d9712f65e0
#
_entry.id   8ad3aa8342467633d9b014d9712f65e0
#
_cell.length_a   1.000
_cell.length_b   1.000
_cell.length_c   1.000
_cell.angle_alpha   90.00
_cell.angle_beta   90.00
_cell.angle_gamma   90.00
#
_symmetry.space_group_name_H-M   'P 1'
#
loop_
_entity.id
_entity.type
_entity.pdbx_description
1 polymer ?
#
loop_
_entity_poly.entity_id
_entity_poly.type
_entity_poly.pdbx_seq_one_letter_code
_entity_poly.pdbx_strand_id
1 'polypeptide(L)'
;MSAVVEAATRLRAARDRARDWLLGQVGADGKPADSELGNGWSRFPWTFALLGETAAGHAVLEWAARNGLGDNGDFSAGPSYGAGRFSAYPLGHLAMGAVLLERHDVAARLVARLEALQNPTNGGMPIDPPGGTYAEWTDLLSSAQAGMVALLAGRMDMATPIRDWIVTSLEEQPDWPRVHYTARSPGGLVTEPPAELAWVMAVDFAKPRQAYFYPGIGAAFLALYAMRTGDRAALAAGHRYLEANLQGHQAQFDDLESVQACKFAWGAALMQIADPEVDYSETLVRMADWFIARQGEDGSWAPSRFISPQPTRVEQMTKTAEHAMEVTALLAAMAAVTSR
;
A
#
# COMPACT_ATOMS: atom_id res chain seq x y z
N MET A 1 -2.28 -16.68 -28.25
CA MET A 1 -2.63 -16.33 -26.86
C MET A 1 -2.48 -14.84 -26.72
N SER A 2 -3.39 -14.13 -26.04
CA SER A 2 -3.24 -12.66 -25.94
C SER A 2 -2.06 -12.30 -25.03
N ALA A 3 -1.42 -11.15 -25.26
CA ALA A 3 -0.29 -10.66 -24.44
C ALA A 3 -0.64 -10.64 -22.93
N VAL A 4 -1.88 -10.31 -22.59
CA VAL A 4 -2.39 -10.32 -21.20
C VAL A 4 -2.35 -11.72 -20.60
N VAL A 5 -2.80 -12.75 -21.31
CA VAL A 5 -2.81 -14.14 -20.82
C VAL A 5 -1.39 -14.67 -20.63
N GLU A 6 -0.47 -14.35 -21.54
CA GLU A 6 0.94 -14.73 -21.41
C GLU A 6 1.62 -14.05 -20.22
N ALA A 7 1.42 -12.73 -20.08
CA ALA A 7 1.93 -11.96 -18.94
C ALA A 7 1.36 -12.48 -17.61
N ALA A 8 0.05 -12.77 -17.54
CA ALA A 8 -0.59 -13.33 -16.36
C ALA A 8 -0.01 -14.70 -15.96
N THR A 9 0.33 -15.55 -16.94
CA THR A 9 0.93 -16.85 -16.67
C THR A 9 2.31 -16.72 -16.02
N ARG A 10 3.18 -15.84 -16.57
CA ARG A 10 4.51 -15.57 -16.02
C ARG A 10 4.44 -14.89 -14.63
N LEU A 11 3.50 -13.95 -14.48
CA LEU A 11 3.30 -13.22 -13.24
C LEU A 11 2.78 -14.13 -12.12
N ARG A 12 1.91 -15.11 -12.44
CA ARG A 12 1.45 -16.13 -11.48
C ARG A 12 2.61 -16.96 -10.96
N ALA A 13 3.52 -17.40 -11.83
CA ALA A 13 4.71 -18.14 -11.40
C ALA A 13 5.62 -17.29 -10.47
N ALA A 14 5.75 -15.98 -10.73
CA ALA A 14 6.49 -15.06 -9.86
C ALA A 14 5.81 -14.92 -8.49
N ARG A 15 4.48 -14.75 -8.45
CA ARG A 15 3.70 -14.72 -7.21
C ARG A 15 3.87 -15.98 -6.38
N ASP A 16 3.83 -17.15 -7.02
CA ASP A 16 3.90 -18.42 -6.32
C ASP A 16 5.30 -18.65 -5.71
N ARG A 17 6.40 -18.24 -6.38
CA ARG A 17 7.74 -18.23 -5.77
C ARG A 17 7.81 -17.28 -4.56
N ALA A 18 7.20 -16.11 -4.64
CA ALA A 18 7.16 -15.18 -3.51
C ALA A 18 6.36 -15.74 -2.33
N ARG A 19 5.23 -16.41 -2.59
CA ARG A 19 4.46 -17.13 -1.57
C ARG A 19 5.34 -18.14 -0.85
N ASP A 20 6.04 -18.99 -1.58
CA ASP A 20 6.89 -20.02 -1.00
C ASP A 20 8.03 -19.43 -0.16
N TRP A 21 8.64 -18.36 -0.65
CA TRP A 21 9.64 -17.61 0.10
C TRP A 21 9.06 -17.02 1.41
N LEU A 22 7.89 -16.37 1.36
CA LEU A 22 7.22 -15.79 2.54
C LEU A 22 6.83 -16.85 3.57
N LEU A 23 6.35 -18.00 3.14
CA LEU A 23 6.05 -19.12 4.05
C LEU A 23 7.29 -19.59 4.79
N GLY A 24 8.46 -19.59 4.14
CA GLY A 24 9.75 -19.88 4.76
C GLY A 24 10.20 -18.84 5.81
N GLN A 25 9.53 -17.68 5.91
CA GLN A 25 9.83 -16.66 6.92
C GLN A 25 8.95 -16.78 8.19
N VAL A 26 8.09 -17.79 8.27
CA VAL A 26 7.17 -17.99 9.42
C VAL A 26 7.52 -19.29 10.14
N GLY A 27 7.81 -19.18 11.42
CA GLY A 27 8.06 -20.35 12.29
C GLY A 27 6.79 -21.16 12.56
N ALA A 28 6.96 -22.38 13.06
CA ALA A 28 5.86 -23.28 13.36
C ALA A 28 4.87 -22.73 14.41
N ASP A 29 5.32 -21.80 15.25
CA ASP A 29 4.54 -21.08 16.26
C ASP A 29 3.90 -19.78 15.73
N GLY A 30 4.04 -19.50 14.45
CA GLY A 30 3.58 -18.28 13.79
C GLY A 30 4.51 -17.08 13.94
N LYS A 31 5.67 -17.23 14.64
CA LYS A 31 6.63 -16.14 14.81
C LYS A 31 7.28 -15.81 13.46
N PRO A 32 7.19 -14.55 12.96
CA PRO A 32 7.94 -14.14 11.79
C PRO A 32 9.45 -14.04 12.08
N ALA A 33 10.26 -14.39 11.09
CA ALA A 33 11.71 -14.21 11.18
C ALA A 33 12.07 -12.74 11.48
N ASP A 34 13.12 -12.54 12.29
CA ASP A 34 13.65 -11.21 12.65
C ASP A 34 12.59 -10.21 13.18
N SER A 35 11.48 -10.73 13.75
CA SER A 35 10.39 -9.89 14.27
C SER A 35 10.80 -8.96 15.40
N GLU A 36 11.90 -9.22 16.07
CA GLU A 36 12.52 -8.35 17.08
C GLU A 36 13.23 -7.13 16.47
N LEU A 37 13.54 -7.16 15.16
CA LEU A 37 14.25 -6.06 14.46
C LEU A 37 13.29 -5.06 13.83
N GLY A 38 11.99 -5.35 13.77
CA GLY A 38 10.97 -4.44 13.23
C GLY A 38 9.67 -5.13 12.85
N ASN A 39 8.71 -4.32 12.38
CA ASN A 39 7.36 -4.76 12.05
C ASN A 39 7.18 -5.13 10.56
N GLY A 40 8.25 -5.54 9.85
CA GLY A 40 8.20 -5.89 8.42
C GLY A 40 7.21 -7.00 8.09
N TRP A 41 6.85 -7.80 9.07
CA TRP A 41 5.86 -8.86 9.02
C TRP A 41 4.39 -8.37 9.06
N SER A 42 4.13 -7.11 9.37
CA SER A 42 2.76 -6.58 9.59
C SER A 42 1.81 -6.82 8.41
N ARG A 43 2.35 -6.95 7.19
CA ARG A 43 1.57 -7.21 5.97
C ARG A 43 1.33 -8.71 5.72
N PHE A 44 2.05 -9.62 6.38
CA PHE A 44 1.96 -11.06 6.14
C PHE A 44 0.53 -11.61 6.22
N PRO A 45 -0.28 -11.31 7.28
CA PRO A 45 -1.64 -11.83 7.37
C PRO A 45 -2.52 -11.42 6.19
N TRP A 46 -2.40 -10.17 5.74
CA TRP A 46 -3.12 -9.67 4.57
C TRP A 46 -2.66 -10.39 3.30
N THR A 47 -1.36 -10.45 3.05
CA THR A 47 -0.79 -11.13 1.89
C THR A 47 -1.17 -12.61 1.87
N PHE A 48 -1.05 -13.31 2.99
CA PHE A 48 -1.42 -14.73 3.09
C PHE A 48 -2.92 -14.97 2.86
N ALA A 49 -3.80 -14.08 3.35
CA ALA A 49 -5.22 -14.16 3.05
C ALA A 49 -5.49 -14.11 1.53
N LEU A 50 -4.83 -13.17 0.82
CA LEU A 50 -4.97 -13.02 -0.63
C LEU A 50 -4.33 -14.18 -1.43
N LEU A 51 -3.30 -14.82 -0.88
CA LEU A 51 -2.64 -15.99 -1.49
C LEU A 51 -3.33 -17.32 -1.18
N GLY A 52 -4.37 -17.32 -0.33
CA GLY A 52 -5.06 -18.53 0.10
C GLY A 52 -4.33 -19.30 1.22
N GLU A 53 -3.26 -18.75 1.79
CA GLU A 53 -2.46 -19.33 2.86
C GLU A 53 -3.02 -18.96 4.25
N THR A 54 -4.31 -19.25 4.45
CA THR A 54 -5.08 -18.81 5.62
C THR A 54 -4.48 -19.32 6.95
N ALA A 55 -3.98 -20.55 6.97
CA ALA A 55 -3.36 -21.13 8.17
C ALA A 55 -2.12 -20.35 8.61
N ALA A 56 -1.24 -19.98 7.68
CA ALA A 56 -0.07 -19.14 7.96
C ALA A 56 -0.48 -17.73 8.42
N GLY A 57 -1.49 -17.14 7.74
CA GLY A 57 -2.05 -15.85 8.12
C GLY A 57 -2.60 -15.83 9.55
N HIS A 58 -3.37 -16.86 9.94
CA HIS A 58 -3.86 -17.01 11.31
C HIS A 58 -2.74 -17.19 12.32
N ALA A 59 -1.72 -18.00 12.01
CA ALA A 59 -0.60 -18.22 12.90
C ALA A 59 0.16 -16.92 13.21
N VAL A 60 0.42 -16.10 12.16
CA VAL A 60 1.07 -14.79 12.34
C VAL A 60 0.17 -13.82 13.14
N LEU A 61 -1.14 -13.78 12.88
CA LEU A 61 -2.07 -12.95 13.66
C LEU A 61 -2.12 -13.35 15.13
N GLU A 62 -2.14 -14.65 15.41
CA GLU A 62 -2.15 -15.16 16.77
C GLU A 62 -0.85 -14.80 17.50
N TRP A 63 0.29 -14.93 16.82
CA TRP A 63 1.57 -14.50 17.36
C TRP A 63 1.59 -12.98 17.61
N ALA A 64 1.10 -12.17 16.64
CA ALA A 64 1.04 -10.73 16.74
C ALA A 64 0.14 -10.26 17.90
N ALA A 65 -1.02 -10.88 18.07
CA ALA A 65 -1.95 -10.56 19.16
C ALA A 65 -1.34 -10.77 20.55
N ARG A 66 -0.46 -11.79 20.68
CA ARG A 66 0.20 -12.12 21.96
C ARG A 66 1.50 -11.37 22.21
N ASN A 67 2.26 -11.03 21.16
CA ASN A 67 3.63 -10.55 21.30
C ASN A 67 3.90 -9.21 20.61
N GLY A 68 3.16 -8.90 19.55
CA GLY A 68 3.42 -7.75 18.67
C GLY A 68 2.55 -6.52 18.96
N LEU A 69 1.43 -6.69 19.68
CA LEU A 69 0.48 -5.61 19.95
C LEU A 69 0.33 -5.33 21.45
N GLY A 70 0.43 -4.06 21.82
CA GLY A 70 0.07 -3.57 23.15
C GLY A 70 -1.45 -3.50 23.36
N ASP A 71 -1.90 -3.31 24.61
CA ASP A 71 -3.32 -3.27 24.99
C ASP A 71 -4.12 -2.18 24.24
N ASN A 72 -3.46 -1.09 23.86
CA ASN A 72 -4.05 0.02 23.10
C ASN A 72 -4.20 -0.26 21.59
N GLY A 73 -3.83 -1.44 21.12
CA GLY A 73 -3.85 -1.81 19.70
C GLY A 73 -2.68 -1.28 18.88
N ASP A 74 -1.71 -0.63 19.49
CA ASP A 74 -0.48 -0.19 18.83
C ASP A 74 0.59 -1.30 18.86
N PHE A 75 1.65 -1.18 18.04
CA PHE A 75 2.76 -2.13 18.11
C PHE A 75 3.51 -2.01 19.44
N SER A 76 3.78 -3.16 20.08
CA SER A 76 4.53 -3.20 21.35
C SER A 76 6.03 -2.96 21.15
N ALA A 77 6.59 -3.28 20.00
CA ALA A 77 8.02 -3.14 19.68
C ALA A 77 8.37 -1.83 18.96
N GLY A 78 7.45 -0.85 18.95
CA GLY A 78 7.63 0.41 18.24
C GLY A 78 7.37 0.27 16.72
N PRO A 79 7.38 1.38 16.01
CA PRO A 79 7.02 1.43 14.60
C PRO A 79 8.14 0.94 13.70
N SER A 80 7.76 0.35 12.57
CA SER A 80 8.69 -0.15 11.55
C SER A 80 9.32 0.94 10.69
N TYR A 81 8.88 2.20 10.79
CA TYR A 81 9.39 3.31 9.97
C TYR A 81 9.96 4.42 10.85
N GLY A 82 11.30 4.55 10.85
CA GLY A 82 12.01 5.66 11.49
C GLY A 82 11.57 5.91 12.94
N ALA A 83 11.48 7.15 13.35
CA ALA A 83 11.12 7.57 14.71
C ALA A 83 9.61 7.50 15.03
N GLY A 84 8.89 6.53 14.55
CA GLY A 84 7.45 6.38 14.79
C GLY A 84 6.53 6.97 13.74
N ARG A 85 7.10 7.53 12.72
CA ARG A 85 6.36 8.13 11.61
C ARG A 85 5.59 7.08 10.82
N PHE A 86 4.43 7.49 10.29
CA PHE A 86 3.55 6.65 9.46
C PHE A 86 3.06 5.37 10.16
N SER A 87 2.98 5.33 11.50
CA SER A 87 2.59 4.14 12.26
C SER A 87 1.21 3.59 11.88
N ALA A 88 0.29 4.44 11.46
CA ALA A 88 -1.03 4.04 10.97
C ALA A 88 -0.96 3.14 9.72
N TYR A 89 0.08 3.30 8.90
CA TYR A 89 0.26 2.50 7.68
C TYR A 89 0.51 1.01 7.97
N PRO A 90 1.53 0.59 8.75
CA PRO A 90 1.71 -0.82 9.10
C PRO A 90 0.59 -1.38 10.00
N LEU A 91 -0.03 -0.57 10.87
CA LEU A 91 -1.23 -0.97 11.60
C LEU A 91 -2.38 -1.32 10.65
N GLY A 92 -2.56 -0.51 9.60
CA GLY A 92 -3.54 -0.78 8.55
C GLY A 92 -3.29 -2.09 7.81
N HIS A 93 -2.04 -2.48 7.56
CA HIS A 93 -1.73 -3.78 6.95
C HIS A 93 -2.20 -4.95 7.83
N LEU A 94 -1.89 -4.87 9.12
CA LEU A 94 -2.28 -5.91 10.07
C LEU A 94 -3.81 -5.98 10.22
N ALA A 95 -4.47 -4.81 10.25
CA ALA A 95 -5.93 -4.71 10.30
C ALA A 95 -6.60 -5.33 9.07
N MET A 96 -6.08 -5.07 7.86
CA MET A 96 -6.57 -5.71 6.62
C MET A 96 -6.52 -7.24 6.74
N GLY A 97 -5.39 -7.78 7.19
CA GLY A 97 -5.22 -9.21 7.40
C GLY A 97 -6.20 -9.77 8.45
N ALA A 98 -6.36 -9.05 9.57
CA ALA A 98 -7.27 -9.46 10.64
C ALA A 98 -8.74 -9.52 10.18
N VAL A 99 -9.19 -8.52 9.39
CA VAL A 99 -10.55 -8.51 8.84
C VAL A 99 -10.74 -9.63 7.81
N LEU A 100 -9.80 -9.79 6.86
CA LEU A 100 -9.90 -10.83 5.81
C LEU A 100 -9.85 -12.25 6.35
N LEU A 101 -9.14 -12.47 7.45
CA LEU A 101 -9.03 -13.77 8.13
C LEU A 101 -10.08 -13.94 9.24
N GLU A 102 -11.08 -13.06 9.32
CA GLU A 102 -12.19 -13.13 10.28
C GLU A 102 -11.75 -13.17 11.76
N ARG A 103 -10.56 -12.62 12.07
CA ARG A 103 -10.09 -12.44 13.45
C ARG A 103 -10.69 -11.16 14.01
N HIS A 104 -11.99 -11.22 14.30
CA HIS A 104 -12.79 -10.08 14.73
C HIS A 104 -12.30 -9.44 16.03
N ASP A 105 -11.72 -10.22 16.92
CA ASP A 105 -11.08 -9.76 18.16
C ASP A 105 -9.89 -8.83 17.90
N VAL A 106 -8.98 -9.25 17.01
CA VAL A 106 -7.81 -8.46 16.60
C VAL A 106 -8.24 -7.29 15.72
N ALA A 107 -9.15 -7.54 14.77
CA ALA A 107 -9.65 -6.53 13.84
C ALA A 107 -10.31 -5.35 14.58
N ALA A 108 -11.20 -5.63 15.54
CA ALA A 108 -11.88 -4.59 16.33
C ALA A 108 -10.89 -3.69 17.07
N ARG A 109 -9.84 -4.27 17.67
CA ARG A 109 -8.79 -3.54 18.40
C ARG A 109 -7.97 -2.65 17.49
N LEU A 110 -7.57 -3.14 16.31
CA LEU A 110 -6.81 -2.39 15.32
C LEU A 110 -7.63 -1.28 14.65
N VAL A 111 -8.90 -1.56 14.31
CA VAL A 111 -9.82 -0.56 13.74
C VAL A 111 -10.07 0.56 14.75
N ALA A 112 -10.33 0.24 16.02
CA ALA A 112 -10.51 1.23 17.07
C ALA A 112 -9.25 2.09 17.26
N ARG A 113 -8.04 1.49 17.14
CA ARG A 113 -6.79 2.26 17.20
C ARG A 113 -6.65 3.21 16.01
N LEU A 114 -6.93 2.75 14.78
CA LEU A 114 -6.89 3.60 13.59
C LEU A 114 -7.91 4.74 13.68
N GLU A 115 -9.11 4.47 14.15
CA GLU A 115 -10.13 5.49 14.40
C GLU A 115 -9.65 6.55 15.41
N ALA A 116 -9.04 6.12 16.52
CA ALA A 116 -8.49 7.03 17.53
C ALA A 116 -7.31 7.88 17.01
N LEU A 117 -6.64 7.45 15.95
CA LEU A 117 -5.57 8.19 15.29
C LEU A 117 -6.08 9.16 14.22
N GLN A 118 -7.29 8.91 13.66
CA GLN A 118 -7.83 9.73 12.57
C GLN A 118 -7.97 11.20 13.01
N ASN A 119 -7.46 12.12 12.19
CA ASN A 119 -7.59 13.55 12.47
C ASN A 119 -9.06 13.98 12.37
N PRO A 120 -9.68 14.46 13.47
CA PRO A 120 -11.11 14.77 13.49
C PRO A 120 -11.47 16.00 12.66
N THR A 121 -10.49 16.84 12.31
CA THR A 121 -10.72 18.09 11.58
C THR A 121 -10.72 17.88 10.07
N ASN A 122 -9.78 17.05 9.55
CA ASN A 122 -9.62 16.88 8.12
C ASN A 122 -9.84 15.42 7.63
N GLY A 123 -10.01 14.46 8.55
CA GLY A 123 -10.28 13.07 8.22
C GLY A 123 -9.07 12.23 7.83
N GLY A 124 -7.90 12.83 7.59
CA GLY A 124 -6.68 12.12 7.23
C GLY A 124 -5.99 11.41 8.40
N MET A 125 -4.98 10.60 8.12
CA MET A 125 -4.19 9.91 9.14
C MET A 125 -2.88 10.64 9.43
N PRO A 126 -2.45 10.74 10.70
CA PRO A 126 -1.28 11.51 11.09
C PRO A 126 0.02 10.87 10.62
N ILE A 127 1.01 11.74 10.38
CA ILE A 127 2.38 11.33 10.03
C ILE A 127 3.10 10.80 11.26
N ASP A 128 3.07 11.56 12.35
CA ASP A 128 3.66 11.17 13.63
C ASP A 128 2.58 10.68 14.61
N PRO A 129 2.93 9.82 15.55
CA PRO A 129 2.04 9.48 16.65
C PRO A 129 1.74 10.70 17.52
N PRO A 130 0.71 10.67 18.39
CA PRO A 130 0.38 11.76 19.29
C PRO A 130 1.59 12.25 20.10
N GLY A 131 1.83 13.54 20.09
CA GLY A 131 2.98 14.19 20.73
C GLY A 131 4.23 14.31 19.86
N GLY A 132 4.25 13.74 18.67
CA GLY A 132 5.32 13.92 17.68
C GLY A 132 5.28 15.30 17.00
N THR A 133 6.37 15.66 16.35
CA THR A 133 6.53 16.98 15.69
C THR A 133 5.47 17.24 14.62
N TYR A 134 5.06 16.19 13.89
CA TYR A 134 4.10 16.24 12.78
C TYR A 134 2.79 15.49 13.12
N ALA A 135 2.41 15.42 14.38
CA ALA A 135 1.20 14.71 14.83
C ALA A 135 -0.12 15.29 14.28
N GLU A 136 -0.12 16.61 13.95
CA GLU A 136 -1.27 17.28 13.32
C GLU A 136 -1.22 17.25 11.78
N TRP A 137 -0.09 16.78 11.21
CA TRP A 137 0.04 16.63 9.77
C TRP A 137 -0.46 15.26 9.34
N THR A 138 -1.14 15.23 8.22
CA THR A 138 -1.73 14.00 7.67
C THR A 138 -1.14 13.68 6.29
N ASP A 139 -1.03 12.41 5.94
CA ASP A 139 -0.43 11.98 4.68
C ASP A 139 -1.31 11.01 3.88
N LEU A 140 -1.05 10.93 2.57
CA LEU A 140 -1.81 10.08 1.64
C LEU A 140 -1.61 8.59 1.91
N LEU A 141 -0.38 8.16 2.24
CA LEU A 141 -0.05 6.74 2.38
C LEU A 141 -0.83 6.10 3.53
N SER A 142 -0.76 6.72 4.72
CA SER A 142 -1.45 6.27 5.92
C SER A 142 -2.97 6.42 5.79
N SER A 143 -3.43 7.54 5.20
CA SER A 143 -4.86 7.81 5.02
C SER A 143 -5.51 6.81 4.06
N ALA A 144 -4.93 6.57 2.89
CA ALA A 144 -5.48 5.61 1.94
C ALA A 144 -5.50 4.19 2.52
N GLN A 145 -4.45 3.77 3.25
CA GLN A 145 -4.41 2.47 3.89
C GLN A 145 -5.49 2.32 4.98
N ALA A 146 -5.64 3.30 5.85
CA ALA A 146 -6.69 3.30 6.87
C ALA A 146 -8.10 3.34 6.27
N GLY A 147 -8.27 4.08 5.17
CA GLY A 147 -9.51 4.12 4.39
C GLY A 147 -9.91 2.75 3.84
N MET A 148 -8.95 1.97 3.33
CA MET A 148 -9.20 0.60 2.86
C MET A 148 -9.65 -0.32 4.01
N VAL A 149 -9.00 -0.20 5.17
CA VAL A 149 -9.43 -0.93 6.39
C VAL A 149 -10.85 -0.56 6.76
N ALA A 150 -11.17 0.75 6.78
CA ALA A 150 -12.50 1.24 7.11
C ALA A 150 -13.57 0.71 6.15
N LEU A 151 -13.31 0.70 4.83
CA LEU A 151 -14.20 0.13 3.83
C LEU A 151 -14.47 -1.36 4.08
N LEU A 152 -13.42 -2.13 4.32
CA LEU A 152 -13.50 -3.58 4.53
C LEU A 152 -14.22 -3.90 5.85
N ALA A 153 -13.99 -3.11 6.90
CA ALA A 153 -14.64 -3.23 8.20
C ALA A 153 -16.06 -2.62 8.24
N GLY A 154 -16.56 -2.04 7.14
CA GLY A 154 -17.88 -1.42 7.07
C GLY A 154 -17.98 -0.06 7.79
N ARG A 155 -16.87 0.58 8.14
CA ARG A 155 -16.77 1.87 8.87
C ARG A 155 -16.80 3.05 7.89
N MET A 156 -17.98 3.31 7.32
CA MET A 156 -18.17 4.42 6.38
C MET A 156 -18.00 5.80 7.04
N ASP A 157 -18.26 5.90 8.32
CA ASP A 157 -18.02 7.07 9.16
C ASP A 157 -16.54 7.47 9.22
N MET A 158 -15.64 6.51 9.06
CA MET A 158 -14.20 6.71 8.94
C MET A 158 -13.74 6.85 7.48
N ALA A 159 -14.28 6.02 6.57
CA ALA A 159 -13.86 5.97 5.18
C ALA A 159 -14.24 7.23 4.37
N THR A 160 -15.42 7.82 4.63
CA THR A 160 -15.89 8.99 3.88
C THR A 160 -15.04 10.23 4.14
N PRO A 161 -14.69 10.62 5.38
CA PRO A 161 -13.77 11.73 5.61
C PRO A 161 -12.38 11.52 4.98
N ILE A 162 -11.88 10.26 4.94
CA ILE A 162 -10.63 9.94 4.25
C ILE A 162 -10.76 10.16 2.73
N ARG A 163 -11.88 9.74 2.14
CA ARG A 163 -12.14 9.98 0.71
C ARG A 163 -12.15 11.49 0.41
N ASP A 164 -12.82 12.28 1.24
CA ASP A 164 -12.89 13.73 1.08
C ASP A 164 -11.49 14.36 1.19
N TRP A 165 -10.69 13.91 2.17
CA TRP A 165 -9.30 14.34 2.33
C TRP A 165 -8.46 14.05 1.08
N ILE A 166 -8.57 12.83 0.51
CA ILE A 166 -7.79 12.40 -0.66
C ILE A 166 -8.21 13.18 -1.91
N VAL A 167 -9.51 13.37 -2.14
CA VAL A 167 -10.02 14.14 -3.29
C VAL A 167 -9.61 15.62 -3.18
N THR A 168 -9.84 16.25 -2.02
CA THR A 168 -9.44 17.64 -1.78
C THR A 168 -7.93 17.83 -1.95
N SER A 169 -7.12 16.90 -1.45
CA SER A 169 -5.66 16.96 -1.61
C SER A 169 -5.23 16.91 -3.08
N LEU A 170 -5.94 16.16 -3.93
CA LEU A 170 -5.69 16.13 -5.37
C LEU A 170 -6.14 17.42 -6.08
N GLU A 171 -7.28 17.98 -5.68
CA GLU A 171 -7.83 19.20 -6.28
C GLU A 171 -6.95 20.42 -6.01
N GLU A 172 -6.31 20.47 -4.85
CA GLU A 172 -5.43 21.57 -4.43
C GLU A 172 -3.99 21.48 -4.97
N GLN A 173 -3.62 20.43 -5.74
CA GLN A 173 -2.26 20.30 -6.30
C GLN A 173 -1.94 21.45 -7.27
N PRO A 174 -0.92 22.29 -7.01
CA PRO A 174 -0.62 23.45 -7.86
C PRO A 174 0.05 23.06 -9.19
N ASP A 175 0.83 21.97 -9.19
CA ASP A 175 1.69 21.54 -10.31
C ASP A 175 1.32 20.15 -10.85
N TRP A 176 0.09 19.71 -10.64
CA TRP A 176 -0.38 18.41 -11.12
C TRP A 176 -0.37 18.31 -12.65
N PRO A 177 0.04 17.20 -13.27
CA PRO A 177 0.49 15.93 -12.65
C PRO A 177 2.02 15.84 -12.46
N ARG A 178 2.75 16.94 -12.66
CA ARG A 178 4.22 16.96 -12.59
C ARG A 178 4.75 16.79 -11.16
N VAL A 179 4.18 17.52 -10.21
CA VAL A 179 4.59 17.41 -8.81
C VAL A 179 3.39 16.99 -7.98
N HIS A 180 3.61 16.01 -7.11
CA HIS A 180 2.62 15.54 -6.16
C HIS A 180 3.06 15.84 -4.73
N TYR A 181 2.34 16.73 -4.05
CA TYR A 181 2.48 17.00 -2.63
C TYR A 181 1.55 16.07 -1.85
N THR A 182 2.11 15.23 -0.97
CA THR A 182 1.42 14.08 -0.39
C THR A 182 0.88 14.29 1.01
N ALA A 183 1.13 15.47 1.61
CA ALA A 183 0.81 15.76 3.00
C ALA A 183 0.03 17.06 3.16
N ARG A 184 -0.77 17.13 4.23
CA ARG A 184 -1.49 18.33 4.67
C ARG A 184 -1.14 18.67 6.12
N SER A 185 -0.95 19.94 6.39
CA SER A 185 -0.89 20.52 7.73
C SER A 185 -2.23 21.16 8.11
N PRO A 186 -2.41 21.70 9.32
CA PRO A 186 -3.56 22.54 9.66
C PRO A 186 -3.74 23.75 8.73
N GLY A 187 -2.66 24.22 8.09
CA GLY A 187 -2.69 25.31 7.10
C GLY A 187 -3.06 24.91 5.68
N GLY A 188 -3.29 23.63 5.39
CA GLY A 188 -3.59 23.12 4.04
C GLY A 188 -2.50 22.22 3.47
N LEU A 189 -2.44 22.11 2.12
CA LEU A 189 -1.47 21.31 1.42
C LEU A 189 -0.03 21.77 1.70
N VAL A 190 0.89 20.84 2.01
CA VAL A 190 2.30 21.14 2.32
C VAL A 190 3.10 21.16 1.03
N THR A 191 3.31 22.35 0.46
CA THR A 191 4.10 22.54 -0.77
C THR A 191 5.59 22.82 -0.50
N GLU A 192 5.95 23.17 0.73
CA GLU A 192 7.33 23.38 1.19
C GLU A 192 7.64 22.42 2.36
N PRO A 193 7.86 21.12 2.09
CA PRO A 193 8.09 20.14 3.13
C PRO A 193 9.45 20.33 3.82
N PRO A 194 9.58 19.89 5.11
CA PRO A 194 10.85 19.80 5.79
C PRO A 194 11.84 18.94 5.01
N ALA A 195 13.13 19.30 5.05
CA ALA A 195 14.17 18.61 4.25
C ALA A 195 14.22 17.10 4.47
N GLU A 196 14.01 16.64 5.71
CA GLU A 196 14.02 15.22 6.08
C GLU A 196 12.80 14.43 5.57
N LEU A 197 11.73 15.11 5.15
CA LEU A 197 10.51 14.52 4.60
C LEU A 197 10.28 14.87 3.12
N ALA A 198 11.11 15.72 2.55
CA ALA A 198 10.90 16.24 1.19
C ALA A 198 10.79 15.14 0.14
N TRP A 199 11.58 14.07 0.24
CA TRP A 199 11.58 12.97 -0.74
C TRP A 199 10.27 12.15 -0.78
N VAL A 200 9.49 12.16 0.32
CA VAL A 200 8.17 11.50 0.40
C VAL A 200 7.01 12.50 0.28
N MET A 201 7.24 13.78 0.61
CA MET A 201 6.16 14.78 0.62
C MET A 201 6.07 15.61 -0.66
N ALA A 202 7.13 15.69 -1.48
CA ALA A 202 7.14 16.41 -2.74
C ALA A 202 7.75 15.53 -3.84
N VAL A 203 6.92 14.79 -4.56
CA VAL A 203 7.33 13.82 -5.58
C VAL A 203 7.31 14.49 -6.95
N ASP A 204 8.47 14.74 -7.54
CA ASP A 204 8.61 15.34 -8.88
C ASP A 204 8.67 14.24 -9.95
N PHE A 205 7.57 14.00 -10.65
CA PHE A 205 7.44 12.97 -11.67
C PHE A 205 8.27 13.24 -12.93
N ALA A 206 8.85 14.44 -13.08
CA ALA A 206 9.79 14.73 -14.16
C ALA A 206 11.24 14.27 -13.85
N LYS A 207 11.52 13.80 -12.62
CA LYS A 207 12.84 13.37 -12.17
C LYS A 207 12.92 11.87 -11.97
N PRO A 208 14.10 11.24 -12.11
CA PRO A 208 14.32 9.84 -11.73
C PRO A 208 14.34 9.65 -10.21
N ARG A 209 14.15 8.40 -9.77
CA ARG A 209 14.33 7.93 -8.38
C ARG A 209 13.51 8.69 -7.34
N GLN A 210 12.23 8.91 -7.64
CA GLN A 210 11.27 9.54 -6.73
C GLN A 210 10.37 8.49 -6.03
N ALA A 211 9.58 8.93 -5.05
CA ALA A 211 8.60 8.11 -4.36
C ALA A 211 7.30 7.93 -5.20
N TYR A 212 7.42 7.34 -6.39
CA TYR A 212 6.34 7.21 -7.39
C TYR A 212 5.13 6.39 -6.95
N PHE A 213 5.17 5.76 -5.78
CA PHE A 213 4.11 4.89 -5.27
C PHE A 213 2.89 5.64 -4.74
N TYR A 214 3.00 6.92 -4.43
CA TYR A 214 1.91 7.66 -3.78
C TYR A 214 0.62 7.76 -4.59
N PRO A 215 0.63 8.11 -5.87
CA PRO A 215 -0.61 8.19 -6.65
C PRO A 215 -1.35 6.86 -6.71
N GLY A 216 -0.62 5.76 -6.83
CA GLY A 216 -1.20 4.43 -6.94
C GLY A 216 -1.99 3.99 -5.72
N ILE A 217 -1.55 4.32 -4.48
CA ILE A 217 -2.34 3.97 -3.29
C ILE A 217 -3.59 4.83 -3.15
N GLY A 218 -3.52 6.12 -3.55
CA GLY A 218 -4.70 6.98 -3.63
C GLY A 218 -5.74 6.44 -4.60
N ALA A 219 -5.31 6.08 -5.83
CA ALA A 219 -6.16 5.47 -6.83
C ALA A 219 -6.76 4.13 -6.35
N ALA A 220 -5.97 3.28 -5.68
CA ALA A 220 -6.43 2.00 -5.15
C ALA A 220 -7.56 2.17 -4.12
N PHE A 221 -7.40 3.09 -3.17
CA PHE A 221 -8.46 3.38 -2.20
C PHE A 221 -9.71 3.94 -2.88
N LEU A 222 -9.57 4.90 -3.80
CA LEU A 222 -10.69 5.52 -4.50
C LEU A 222 -11.44 4.52 -5.39
N ALA A 223 -10.76 3.57 -6.02
CA ALA A 223 -11.37 2.46 -6.74
C ALA A 223 -12.25 1.59 -5.82
N LEU A 224 -11.70 1.18 -4.67
CA LEU A 224 -12.44 0.39 -3.67
C LEU A 224 -13.63 1.17 -3.11
N TYR A 225 -13.45 2.47 -2.84
CA TYR A 225 -14.53 3.33 -2.37
C TYR A 225 -15.65 3.45 -3.42
N ALA A 226 -15.30 3.69 -4.68
CA ALA A 226 -16.26 3.77 -5.79
C ALA A 226 -17.01 2.45 -5.99
N MET A 227 -16.33 1.30 -5.95
CA MET A 227 -16.97 -0.01 -6.04
C MET A 227 -17.96 -0.26 -4.89
N ARG A 228 -17.66 0.24 -3.70
CA ARG A 228 -18.52 0.06 -2.51
C ARG A 228 -19.73 0.98 -2.50
N THR A 229 -19.60 2.21 -3.03
CA THR A 229 -20.59 3.29 -2.86
C THR A 229 -21.28 3.72 -4.16
N GLY A 230 -20.68 3.42 -5.33
CA GLY A 230 -21.09 3.97 -6.62
C GLY A 230 -20.64 5.42 -6.84
N ASP A 231 -19.72 5.95 -6.03
CA ASP A 231 -19.22 7.35 -6.12
C ASP A 231 -18.41 7.59 -7.38
N ARG A 232 -19.02 8.24 -8.37
CA ARG A 232 -18.40 8.57 -9.66
C ARG A 232 -17.31 9.64 -9.51
N ALA A 233 -17.40 10.53 -8.54
CA ALA A 233 -16.37 11.54 -8.29
C ALA A 233 -15.09 10.89 -7.73
N ALA A 234 -15.22 9.93 -6.83
CA ALA A 234 -14.10 9.12 -6.35
C ALA A 234 -13.45 8.34 -7.50
N LEU A 235 -14.26 7.74 -8.38
CA LEU A 235 -13.75 7.02 -9.55
C LEU A 235 -12.94 7.94 -10.49
N ALA A 236 -13.48 9.11 -10.80
CA ALA A 236 -12.79 10.11 -11.64
C ALA A 236 -11.48 10.61 -11.01
N ALA A 237 -11.48 10.85 -9.68
CA ALA A 237 -10.28 11.23 -8.96
C ALA A 237 -9.22 10.12 -8.96
N GLY A 238 -9.64 8.84 -8.86
CA GLY A 238 -8.76 7.68 -8.96
C GLY A 238 -8.02 7.62 -10.31
N HIS A 239 -8.72 7.81 -11.43
CA HIS A 239 -8.10 7.93 -12.76
C HIS A 239 -7.11 9.09 -12.82
N ARG A 240 -7.51 10.25 -12.31
CA ARG A 240 -6.65 11.43 -12.27
C ARG A 240 -5.37 11.18 -11.46
N TYR A 241 -5.41 10.47 -10.35
CA TYR A 241 -4.21 10.09 -9.60
C TYR A 241 -3.19 9.32 -10.46
N LEU A 242 -3.64 8.41 -11.33
CA LEU A 242 -2.74 7.63 -12.18
C LEU A 242 -2.03 8.46 -13.26
N GLU A 243 -2.54 9.65 -13.62
CA GLU A 243 -1.93 10.51 -14.63
C GLU A 243 -0.47 10.87 -14.32
N ALA A 244 -0.13 11.08 -13.04
CA ALA A 244 1.23 11.42 -12.64
C ALA A 244 2.25 10.33 -13.04
N ASN A 245 1.92 9.06 -12.85
CA ASN A 245 2.76 7.96 -13.30
C ASN A 245 2.74 7.80 -14.83
N LEU A 246 1.56 7.90 -15.46
CA LEU A 246 1.41 7.72 -16.91
C LEU A 246 2.17 8.78 -17.71
N GLN A 247 2.22 10.02 -17.23
CA GLN A 247 2.90 11.14 -17.87
C GLN A 247 4.32 11.37 -17.33
N GLY A 248 4.70 10.67 -16.26
CA GLY A 248 5.95 10.84 -15.55
C GLY A 248 7.17 10.27 -16.29
N HIS A 249 8.35 10.55 -15.72
CA HIS A 249 9.64 10.12 -16.25
C HIS A 249 9.74 8.60 -16.38
N GLN A 250 10.19 8.10 -17.53
CA GLN A 250 10.21 6.66 -17.83
C GLN A 250 11.15 5.86 -16.91
N ALA A 251 12.15 6.48 -16.28
CA ALA A 251 13.03 5.81 -15.30
C ALA A 251 12.25 5.15 -14.15
N GLN A 252 11.01 5.56 -13.83
CA GLN A 252 10.18 4.86 -12.84
C GLN A 252 9.91 3.40 -13.24
N PHE A 253 9.93 3.09 -14.53
CA PHE A 253 9.69 1.76 -15.08
C PHE A 253 10.98 1.07 -15.55
N ASP A 254 11.95 1.83 -16.07
CA ASP A 254 13.13 1.29 -16.75
C ASP A 254 14.33 1.12 -15.81
N ASP A 255 14.43 1.90 -14.71
CA ASP A 255 15.47 1.72 -13.70
C ASP A 255 15.23 0.46 -12.87
N LEU A 256 16.02 -0.59 -13.13
CA LEU A 256 15.91 -1.88 -12.42
C LEU A 256 16.27 -1.79 -10.93
N GLU A 257 16.98 -0.76 -10.52
CA GLU A 257 17.30 -0.52 -9.10
C GLU A 257 16.12 0.12 -8.34
N SER A 258 15.05 0.52 -9.04
CA SER A 258 13.87 1.17 -8.47
C SER A 258 12.67 0.22 -8.40
N VAL A 259 12.07 0.13 -7.20
CA VAL A 259 10.78 -0.56 -6.98
C VAL A 259 9.69 0.41 -6.55
N GLN A 260 9.83 1.70 -6.87
CA GLN A 260 8.94 2.75 -6.37
C GLN A 260 7.60 2.86 -7.12
N ALA A 261 7.47 2.26 -8.32
CA ALA A 261 6.23 2.29 -9.09
C ALA A 261 5.25 1.15 -8.73
N CYS A 262 5.53 0.35 -7.70
CA CYS A 262 4.74 -0.84 -7.37
C CYS A 262 3.24 -0.55 -7.14
N LYS A 263 2.93 0.48 -6.36
CA LYS A 263 1.54 0.85 -6.06
C LYS A 263 0.80 1.48 -7.25
N PHE A 264 1.52 2.06 -8.23
CA PHE A 264 0.90 2.45 -9.49
C PHE A 264 0.26 1.24 -10.20
N ALA A 265 0.97 0.11 -10.23
CA ALA A 265 0.43 -1.13 -10.75
C ALA A 265 -0.84 -1.57 -10.01
N TRP A 266 -0.82 -1.50 -8.68
CA TRP A 266 -1.96 -1.84 -7.84
C TRP A 266 -3.15 -0.91 -8.08
N GLY A 267 -2.91 0.40 -8.11
CA GLY A 267 -3.93 1.39 -8.42
C GLY A 267 -4.55 1.18 -9.79
N ALA A 268 -3.73 0.98 -10.83
CA ALA A 268 -4.21 0.72 -12.19
C ALA A 268 -5.03 -0.59 -12.26
N ALA A 269 -4.62 -1.63 -11.54
CA ALA A 269 -5.35 -2.89 -11.48
C ALA A 269 -6.75 -2.73 -10.85
N LEU A 270 -6.83 -2.03 -9.72
CA LEU A 270 -8.12 -1.79 -9.06
C LEU A 270 -9.01 -0.84 -9.86
N MET A 271 -8.45 0.18 -10.50
CA MET A 271 -9.19 1.07 -11.41
C MET A 271 -9.72 0.32 -12.63
N GLN A 272 -8.95 -0.62 -13.22
CA GLN A 272 -9.43 -1.49 -14.31
C GLN A 272 -10.63 -2.34 -13.91
N ILE A 273 -10.68 -2.79 -12.65
CA ILE A 273 -11.82 -3.57 -12.12
C ILE A 273 -13.02 -2.65 -11.84
N ALA A 274 -12.76 -1.48 -11.24
CA ALA A 274 -13.79 -0.54 -10.83
C ALA A 274 -14.45 0.19 -12.01
N ASP A 275 -13.68 0.45 -13.07
CA ASP A 275 -14.16 1.11 -14.29
C ASP A 275 -13.78 0.30 -15.56
N PRO A 276 -14.66 -0.63 -15.95
CA PRO A 276 -14.43 -1.44 -17.15
C PRO A 276 -14.47 -0.67 -18.47
N GLU A 277 -14.92 0.56 -18.50
CA GLU A 277 -14.94 1.42 -19.71
C GLU A 277 -13.55 1.97 -20.06
N VAL A 278 -12.63 2.03 -19.08
CA VAL A 278 -11.24 2.46 -19.28
C VAL A 278 -10.34 1.24 -19.45
N ASP A 279 -9.48 1.25 -20.47
CA ASP A 279 -8.58 0.12 -20.76
C ASP A 279 -7.15 0.41 -20.27
N TYR A 280 -6.74 -0.33 -19.23
CA TYR A 280 -5.38 -0.36 -18.71
C TYR A 280 -4.58 -1.61 -19.12
N SER A 281 -5.03 -2.39 -20.11
CA SER A 281 -4.41 -3.67 -20.48
C SER A 281 -2.93 -3.57 -20.77
N GLU A 282 -2.49 -2.56 -21.53
CA GLU A 282 -1.06 -2.34 -21.82
C GLU A 282 -0.26 -2.02 -20.54
N THR A 283 -0.84 -1.20 -19.67
CA THR A 283 -0.24 -0.87 -18.36
C THR A 283 -0.10 -2.11 -17.49
N LEU A 284 -1.13 -2.96 -17.43
CA LEU A 284 -1.08 -4.21 -16.64
C LEU A 284 0.00 -5.16 -17.17
N VAL A 285 0.14 -5.31 -18.49
CA VAL A 285 1.21 -6.14 -19.10
C VAL A 285 2.59 -5.56 -18.78
N ARG A 286 2.79 -4.26 -18.98
CA ARG A 286 4.04 -3.57 -18.64
C ARG A 286 4.42 -3.76 -17.17
N MET A 287 3.46 -3.62 -16.27
CA MET A 287 3.71 -3.77 -14.84
C MET A 287 3.94 -5.23 -14.43
N ALA A 288 3.34 -6.20 -15.11
CA ALA A 288 3.68 -7.59 -14.90
C ALA A 288 5.16 -7.88 -15.22
N ASP A 289 5.64 -7.41 -16.36
CA ASP A 289 7.06 -7.52 -16.74
C ASP A 289 7.97 -6.76 -15.77
N TRP A 290 7.53 -5.60 -15.30
CA TRP A 290 8.23 -4.81 -14.30
C TRP A 290 8.44 -5.56 -12.98
N PHE A 291 7.43 -6.25 -12.44
CA PHE A 291 7.57 -7.07 -11.23
C PHE A 291 8.48 -8.26 -11.46
N ILE A 292 8.31 -8.98 -12.58
CA ILE A 292 9.10 -10.17 -12.92
C ILE A 292 10.59 -9.81 -13.02
N ALA A 293 10.93 -8.71 -13.69
CA ALA A 293 12.32 -8.27 -13.90
C ALA A 293 13.04 -7.89 -12.60
N ARG A 294 12.31 -7.60 -11.52
CA ARG A 294 12.88 -7.18 -10.22
C ARG A 294 12.82 -8.25 -9.15
N GLN A 295 12.27 -9.42 -9.45
CA GLN A 295 12.24 -10.54 -8.52
C GLN A 295 13.61 -11.21 -8.44
N GLY A 296 14.08 -11.48 -7.21
CA GLY A 296 15.29 -12.25 -6.98
C GLY A 296 15.11 -13.73 -7.38
N GLU A 297 16.24 -14.43 -7.59
CA GLU A 297 16.25 -15.86 -7.92
C GLU A 297 15.60 -16.71 -6.84
N ASP A 298 15.69 -16.27 -5.58
CA ASP A 298 15.05 -16.91 -4.42
C ASP A 298 13.54 -16.66 -4.33
N GLY A 299 12.97 -15.85 -5.22
CA GLY A 299 11.56 -15.49 -5.25
C GLY A 299 11.20 -14.26 -4.43
N SER A 300 12.15 -13.66 -3.69
CA SER A 300 11.91 -12.43 -2.93
C SER A 300 11.97 -11.18 -3.81
N TRP A 301 11.48 -10.07 -3.26
CA TRP A 301 11.76 -8.71 -3.74
C TRP A 301 12.46 -7.92 -2.65
N ALA A 302 13.35 -7.03 -3.07
CA ALA A 302 14.08 -6.11 -2.21
C ALA A 302 13.61 -4.66 -2.41
N PRO A 303 13.83 -3.75 -1.46
CA PRO A 303 13.63 -2.32 -1.66
C PRO A 303 14.58 -1.77 -2.73
N SER A 304 14.30 -0.55 -3.21
CA SER A 304 15.15 0.15 -4.18
C SER A 304 16.58 0.28 -3.66
N ARG A 305 17.58 -0.11 -4.47
CA ARG A 305 18.99 -0.15 -4.06
C ARG A 305 19.56 1.22 -3.71
N PHE A 306 19.02 2.28 -4.28
CA PHE A 306 19.44 3.65 -3.92
C PHE A 306 18.88 4.11 -2.55
N ILE A 307 17.87 3.40 -1.99
CA ILE A 307 17.34 3.63 -0.64
C ILE A 307 18.00 2.69 0.36
N SER A 308 18.09 1.40 0.03
CA SER A 308 18.73 0.38 0.84
C SER A 308 19.71 -0.43 -0.02
N PRO A 309 20.99 0.00 -0.12
CA PRO A 309 22.01 -0.68 -0.93
C PRO A 309 22.28 -2.13 -0.49
N GLN A 310 22.08 -2.42 0.80
CA GLN A 310 22.21 -3.74 1.41
C GLN A 310 20.95 -4.04 2.21
N PRO A 311 19.87 -4.48 1.56
CA PRO A 311 18.60 -4.66 2.23
C PRO A 311 18.67 -5.75 3.30
N THR A 312 18.13 -5.44 4.46
CA THR A 312 17.94 -6.39 5.55
C THR A 312 16.86 -7.41 5.20
N ARG A 313 16.82 -8.53 5.92
CA ARG A 313 15.74 -9.52 5.77
C ARG A 313 14.37 -8.93 6.08
N VAL A 314 14.26 -8.06 7.10
CA VAL A 314 13.02 -7.36 7.45
C VAL A 314 12.51 -6.52 6.28
N GLU A 315 13.39 -5.78 5.60
CA GLU A 315 13.03 -4.98 4.42
C GLU A 315 12.63 -5.86 3.22
N GLN A 316 13.32 -7.00 3.02
CA GLN A 316 12.94 -7.97 1.99
C GLN A 316 11.57 -8.60 2.29
N MET A 317 11.30 -8.98 3.54
CA MET A 317 10.00 -9.48 3.98
C MET A 317 8.88 -8.46 3.70
N THR A 318 9.10 -7.20 4.10
CA THR A 318 8.16 -6.11 3.86
C THR A 318 7.86 -5.96 2.36
N LYS A 319 8.92 -5.93 1.54
CA LYS A 319 8.78 -5.68 0.10
C LYS A 319 8.19 -6.88 -0.64
N THR A 320 8.59 -8.09 -0.27
CA THR A 320 8.04 -9.31 -0.87
C THR A 320 6.55 -9.48 -0.57
N ALA A 321 6.13 -9.25 0.67
CA ALA A 321 4.72 -9.28 1.04
C ALA A 321 3.90 -8.20 0.30
N GLU A 322 4.44 -6.98 0.17
CA GLU A 322 3.82 -5.89 -0.58
C GLU A 322 3.62 -6.27 -2.05
N HIS A 323 4.69 -6.72 -2.72
CA HIS A 323 4.62 -7.04 -4.14
C HIS A 323 3.76 -8.28 -4.42
N ALA A 324 3.79 -9.31 -3.57
CA ALA A 324 2.93 -10.49 -3.74
C ALA A 324 1.44 -10.14 -3.69
N MET A 325 1.05 -9.21 -2.81
CA MET A 325 -0.30 -8.67 -2.72
C MET A 325 -0.68 -7.86 -3.97
N GLU A 326 0.19 -6.93 -4.39
CA GLU A 326 -0.03 -6.08 -5.56
C GLU A 326 -0.13 -6.91 -6.85
N VAL A 327 0.75 -7.91 -7.01
CA VAL A 327 0.71 -8.89 -8.11
C VAL A 327 -0.61 -9.68 -8.11
N THR A 328 -1.14 -10.03 -6.96
CA THR A 328 -2.45 -10.71 -6.87
C THR A 328 -3.57 -9.83 -7.42
N ALA A 329 -3.56 -8.54 -7.13
CA ALA A 329 -4.52 -7.59 -7.70
C ALA A 329 -4.35 -7.44 -9.23
N LEU A 330 -3.10 -7.38 -9.73
CA LEU A 330 -2.84 -7.37 -11.18
C LEU A 330 -3.42 -8.61 -11.87
N LEU A 331 -3.21 -9.78 -11.30
CA LEU A 331 -3.76 -11.03 -11.84
C LEU A 331 -5.29 -11.02 -11.89
N ALA A 332 -5.95 -10.46 -10.86
CA ALA A 332 -7.40 -10.31 -10.85
C ALA A 332 -7.88 -9.34 -11.96
N ALA A 333 -7.19 -8.21 -12.15
CA ALA A 333 -7.51 -7.25 -13.21
C ALA A 333 -7.30 -7.85 -14.62
N MET A 334 -6.19 -8.59 -14.83
CA MET A 334 -5.93 -9.30 -16.09
C MET A 334 -7.00 -10.35 -16.40
N ALA A 335 -7.49 -11.07 -15.37
CA ALA A 335 -8.59 -12.00 -15.53
C ALA A 335 -9.89 -11.28 -15.92
N ALA A 336 -10.18 -10.13 -15.32
CA ALA A 336 -11.34 -9.32 -15.66
C ALA A 336 -11.29 -8.78 -17.10
N VAL A 337 -10.12 -8.40 -17.61
CA VAL A 337 -9.91 -7.98 -19.02
C VAL A 337 -10.14 -9.16 -19.99
N THR A 338 -9.67 -10.36 -19.65
CA THR A 338 -9.76 -11.53 -20.54
C THR A 338 -11.13 -12.22 -20.56
N SER A 339 -11.99 -11.90 -19.62
CA SER A 339 -13.35 -12.44 -19.52
C SER A 339 -14.41 -11.64 -20.29
N ARG A 340 -13.99 -10.53 -20.91
CA ARG A 340 -14.82 -9.68 -21.80
C ARG A 340 -14.69 -10.14 -23.25
#